data_930cf48041cb107961798beef19f0a5f
#
_entry.id   930cf48041cb107961798beef19f0a5f
#
_cell.length_a   1.000
_cell.length_b   1.000
_cell.length_c   1.000
_cell.angle_alpha   90.00
_cell.angle_beta   90.00
_cell.angle_gamma   90.00
#
_symmetry.space_group_name_H-M   'P 1'
#
loop_
_entity.id
_entity.type
_entity.pdbx_description
1 polymer ?
#
loop_
_entity_poly.entity_id
_entity_poly.type
_entity_poly.pdbx_seq_one_letter_code
_entity_poly.pdbx_strand_id
1 'polypeptide(L)'
;YGMITAAHEHGAEGMKRAVAAGITSIEHGTMMTEEVMDLMIEKGTYYVPTITAGKAVEEKAKIKGYYPAVVVPKALAIGPQIYNTFGKAYKRGVKICFGTDAGVFTHGENGKEFYYMTQAGMPAMEAIQSATMTPAIMLGIEDEIGSIEAG
;
A
#
# COMPACT_ATOMS: atom_id res chain seq x y z
N TYR A 1 -20.08 6.66 -13.36
CA TYR A 1 -19.51 6.07 -14.58
C TYR A 1 -19.12 4.60 -14.39
N GLY A 2 -19.22 4.04 -13.16
CA GLY A 2 -18.88 2.64 -12.87
C GLY A 2 -17.40 2.27 -13.02
N MET A 3 -16.50 3.25 -12.98
CA MET A 3 -15.05 3.02 -13.09
C MET A 3 -14.43 2.71 -11.73
N ILE A 4 -13.47 1.79 -11.73
CA ILE A 4 -12.54 1.57 -10.62
C ILE A 4 -11.59 2.76 -10.56
N THR A 5 -11.36 3.28 -9.35
CA THR A 5 -10.57 4.51 -9.15
C THR A 5 -9.55 4.32 -8.03
N ALA A 6 -8.36 4.89 -8.20
CA ALA A 6 -7.28 4.86 -7.22
C ALA A 6 -6.84 6.29 -6.87
N ALA A 7 -6.42 6.52 -5.62
CA ALA A 7 -5.90 7.80 -5.19
C ALA A 7 -4.50 7.66 -4.57
N HIS A 8 -3.53 8.37 -5.12
CA HIS A 8 -2.23 8.60 -4.49
C HIS A 8 -2.42 9.56 -3.31
N GLU A 9 -2.23 9.08 -2.08
CA GLU A 9 -2.46 9.86 -0.87
C GLU A 9 -1.46 9.51 0.24
N HIS A 10 -0.92 10.55 0.88
CA HIS A 10 -0.08 10.40 2.07
C HIS A 10 -0.73 10.96 3.32
N GLY A 11 -1.51 12.04 3.21
CA GLY A 11 -2.11 12.76 4.32
C GLY A 11 -3.47 12.22 4.74
N ALA A 12 -3.73 12.16 6.05
CA ALA A 12 -4.97 11.59 6.60
C ALA A 12 -6.25 12.29 6.11
N GLU A 13 -6.23 13.62 5.99
CA GLU A 13 -7.40 14.39 5.56
C GLU A 13 -7.76 14.13 4.08
N GLY A 14 -6.75 14.03 3.19
CA GLY A 14 -6.96 13.67 1.80
C GLY A 14 -7.55 12.27 1.67
N MET A 15 -6.96 11.29 2.36
CA MET A 15 -7.49 9.92 2.42
C MET A 15 -8.93 9.87 2.90
N LYS A 16 -9.25 10.58 4.00
CA LYS A 16 -10.61 10.62 4.54
C LYS A 16 -11.63 11.11 3.51
N ARG A 17 -11.30 12.18 2.79
CA ARG A 17 -12.16 12.72 1.72
C ARG A 17 -12.30 11.76 0.54
N ALA A 18 -11.19 11.17 0.09
CA ALA A 18 -11.21 10.20 -1.00
C ALA A 18 -12.07 8.97 -0.66
N VAL A 19 -11.88 8.39 0.54
CA VAL A 19 -12.64 7.24 1.01
C VAL A 19 -14.13 7.59 1.18
N ALA A 20 -14.45 8.74 1.77
CA ALA A 20 -15.84 9.21 1.90
C ALA A 20 -16.51 9.41 0.52
N ALA A 21 -15.75 9.80 -0.50
CA ALA A 21 -16.24 9.96 -1.88
C ALA A 21 -16.39 8.61 -2.64
N GLY A 22 -16.00 7.47 -2.04
CA GLY A 22 -16.15 6.14 -2.64
C GLY A 22 -15.00 5.71 -3.54
N ILE A 23 -13.78 6.18 -3.27
CA ILE A 23 -12.58 5.68 -3.97
C ILE A 23 -12.41 4.18 -3.79
N THR A 24 -11.97 3.47 -4.83
CA THR A 24 -11.78 2.01 -4.75
C THR A 24 -10.51 1.66 -3.96
N SER A 25 -9.40 2.35 -4.20
CA SER A 25 -8.15 2.12 -3.47
C SER A 25 -7.43 3.39 -3.07
N ILE A 26 -6.66 3.30 -1.98
CA ILE A 26 -5.68 4.29 -1.54
C ILE A 26 -4.30 3.71 -1.73
N GLU A 27 -3.47 4.42 -2.49
CA GLU A 27 -2.07 4.12 -2.74
C GLU A 27 -1.19 4.82 -1.69
N HIS A 28 -0.16 4.15 -1.20
CA HIS A 28 0.81 4.57 -0.17
C HIS A 28 0.22 4.72 1.24
N GLY A 29 -0.77 5.55 1.44
CA GLY A 29 -1.46 5.72 2.72
C GLY A 29 -0.56 6.03 3.93
N THR A 30 0.60 6.67 3.72
CA THR A 30 1.73 6.73 4.68
C THR A 30 1.33 7.21 6.07
N MET A 31 0.51 8.25 6.17
CA MET A 31 0.07 8.85 7.44
C MET A 31 -1.39 8.52 7.74
N MET A 32 -1.85 7.33 7.36
CA MET A 32 -3.20 6.85 7.63
C MET A 32 -3.45 6.76 9.13
N THR A 33 -4.54 7.36 9.58
CA THR A 33 -5.00 7.29 10.98
C THR A 33 -5.96 6.13 11.20
N GLU A 34 -6.19 5.77 12.45
CA GLU A 34 -7.17 4.73 12.79
C GLU A 34 -8.59 5.08 12.32
N GLU A 35 -8.96 6.37 12.38
CA GLU A 35 -10.24 6.86 11.86
C GLU A 35 -10.38 6.57 10.35
N VAL A 36 -9.30 6.79 9.58
CA VAL A 36 -9.29 6.49 8.14
C VAL A 36 -9.36 4.98 7.89
N MET A 37 -8.66 4.19 8.69
CA MET A 37 -8.73 2.72 8.59
C MET A 37 -10.15 2.21 8.82
N ASP A 38 -10.83 2.73 9.86
CA ASP A 38 -12.23 2.37 10.15
C ASP A 38 -13.17 2.75 9.00
N LEU A 39 -12.98 3.93 8.44
CA LEU A 39 -13.77 4.39 7.29
C LEU A 39 -13.50 3.52 6.05
N MET A 40 -12.24 3.12 5.81
CA MET A 40 -11.90 2.21 4.71
C MET A 40 -12.58 0.84 4.87
N ILE A 41 -12.62 0.31 6.10
CA ILE A 41 -13.31 -0.95 6.40
C ILE A 41 -14.82 -0.79 6.14
N GLU A 42 -15.43 0.29 6.63
CA GLU A 42 -16.86 0.60 6.42
C GLU A 42 -17.22 0.70 4.93
N LYS A 43 -16.40 1.40 4.16
CA LYS A 43 -16.63 1.64 2.72
C LYS A 43 -16.15 0.51 1.83
N GLY A 44 -15.37 -0.44 2.36
CA GLY A 44 -14.77 -1.53 1.58
C GLY A 44 -13.61 -1.09 0.69
N THR A 45 -13.02 0.09 0.96
CA THR A 45 -11.87 0.64 0.22
C THR A 45 -10.61 -0.21 0.46
N TYR A 46 -9.85 -0.48 -0.59
CA TYR A 46 -8.60 -1.24 -0.53
C TYR A 46 -7.40 -0.34 -0.22
N TYR A 47 -6.37 -0.93 0.38
CA TYR A 47 -5.10 -0.28 0.67
C TYR A 47 -3.97 -0.94 -0.12
N VAL A 48 -3.20 -0.14 -0.87
CA VAL A 48 -2.02 -0.56 -1.63
C VAL A 48 -0.79 0.12 -1.01
N PRO A 49 -0.04 -0.58 -0.13
CA PRO A 49 0.90 0.07 0.79
C PRO A 49 2.19 0.58 0.15
N THR A 50 2.73 -0.10 -0.86
CA THR A 50 4.00 0.27 -1.52
C THR A 50 5.16 0.50 -0.54
N ILE A 51 5.33 -0.40 0.43
CA ILE A 51 6.32 -0.27 1.52
C ILE A 51 7.74 -0.20 0.94
N THR A 52 8.00 -0.98 -0.12
CA THR A 52 9.30 -1.00 -0.82
C THR A 52 9.70 0.37 -1.34
N ALA A 53 8.76 1.13 -1.90
CA ALA A 53 9.01 2.49 -2.36
C ALA A 53 9.38 3.42 -1.19
N GLY A 54 8.61 3.35 -0.09
CA GLY A 54 8.90 4.12 1.13
C GLY A 54 10.28 3.79 1.72
N LYS A 55 10.65 2.50 1.74
CA LYS A 55 11.98 2.05 2.17
C LYS A 55 13.08 2.53 1.25
N ALA A 56 12.89 2.50 -0.06
CA ALA A 56 13.85 3.01 -1.02
C ALA A 56 14.08 4.53 -0.87
N VAL A 57 13.02 5.30 -0.61
CA VAL A 57 13.13 6.74 -0.31
C VAL A 57 13.96 6.98 0.96
N GLU A 58 13.73 6.20 2.02
CA GLU A 58 14.52 6.24 3.25
C GLU A 58 16.01 5.96 2.98
N GLU A 59 16.31 4.88 2.25
CA GLU A 59 17.71 4.50 1.94
C GLU A 59 18.42 5.55 1.07
N LYS A 60 17.76 6.09 0.08
CA LYS A 60 18.28 7.18 -0.76
C LYS A 60 18.56 8.44 0.04
N ALA A 61 17.76 8.72 1.07
CA ALA A 61 17.96 9.87 1.96
C ALA A 61 19.24 9.78 2.82
N LYS A 62 19.78 8.58 3.04
CA LYS A 62 21.05 8.35 3.73
C LYS A 62 22.27 8.69 2.85
N ILE A 63 22.09 8.79 1.53
CA ILE A 63 23.14 9.13 0.58
C ILE A 63 23.32 10.65 0.57
N LYS A 64 24.51 11.11 0.98
CA LYS A 64 24.85 12.54 1.02
C LYS A 64 24.66 13.20 -0.35
N GLY A 65 23.81 14.22 -0.41
CA GLY A 65 23.56 15.01 -1.62
C GLY A 65 22.55 14.39 -2.60
N TYR A 66 21.98 13.22 -2.30
CA TYR A 66 20.93 12.62 -3.15
C TYR A 66 19.65 13.47 -3.15
N TYR A 67 19.20 13.91 -2.00
CA TYR A 67 18.09 14.86 -1.85
C TYR A 67 18.57 16.22 -1.36
N PRO A 68 17.85 17.32 -1.67
CA PRO A 68 18.05 18.61 -1.03
C PRO A 68 17.94 18.48 0.51
N ALA A 69 18.75 19.26 1.25
CA ALA A 69 18.82 19.16 2.71
C ALA A 69 17.46 19.31 3.42
N VAL A 70 16.57 20.15 2.87
CA VAL A 70 15.20 20.35 3.40
C VAL A 70 14.30 19.11 3.24
N VAL A 71 14.60 18.22 2.29
CA VAL A 71 13.83 17.00 2.00
C VAL A 71 14.29 15.83 2.87
N VAL A 72 15.59 15.76 3.20
CA VAL A 72 16.19 14.61 3.89
C VAL A 72 15.44 14.19 5.16
N PRO A 73 15.07 15.08 6.11
CA PRO A 73 14.36 14.66 7.31
C PRO A 73 13.02 13.98 7.02
N LYS A 74 12.27 14.48 6.04
CA LYS A 74 10.98 13.90 5.61
C LYS A 74 11.18 12.54 4.95
N ALA A 75 12.17 12.44 4.06
CA ALA A 75 12.49 11.20 3.36
C ALA A 75 12.94 10.09 4.32
N LEU A 76 13.74 10.41 5.34
CA LEU A 76 14.14 9.46 6.40
C LEU A 76 12.95 8.96 7.23
N ALA A 77 11.90 9.75 7.40
CA ALA A 77 10.73 9.37 8.17
C ALA A 77 9.75 8.47 7.40
N ILE A 78 9.75 8.51 6.07
CA ILE A 78 8.76 7.81 5.23
C ILE A 78 8.80 6.29 5.40
N GLY A 79 9.99 5.68 5.32
CA GLY A 79 10.14 4.23 5.39
C GLY A 79 9.60 3.60 6.69
N PRO A 80 10.01 4.09 7.89
CA PRO A 80 9.43 3.64 9.15
C PRO A 80 7.93 3.93 9.25
N GLN A 81 7.48 5.09 8.78
CA GLN A 81 6.07 5.50 8.88
C GLN A 81 5.16 4.58 8.06
N ILE A 82 5.45 4.37 6.77
CA ILE A 82 4.63 3.53 5.89
C ILE A 82 4.60 2.08 6.36
N TYR A 83 5.73 1.56 6.83
CA TYR A 83 5.83 0.22 7.40
C TYR A 83 4.94 0.04 8.64
N ASN A 84 5.00 1.00 9.58
CA ASN A 84 4.18 0.97 10.79
C ASN A 84 2.68 1.14 10.47
N THR A 85 2.35 2.00 9.52
CA THR A 85 0.96 2.22 9.06
C THR A 85 0.40 0.94 8.46
N PHE A 86 1.17 0.26 7.59
CA PHE A 86 0.76 -1.02 7.03
C PHE A 86 0.44 -2.06 8.11
N GLY A 87 1.36 -2.24 9.08
CA GLY A 87 1.14 -3.21 10.16
C GLY A 87 -0.11 -2.92 11.00
N LYS A 88 -0.44 -1.64 11.23
CA LYS A 88 -1.67 -1.24 11.92
C LYS A 88 -2.91 -1.50 11.07
N ALA A 89 -2.89 -1.07 9.79
CA ALA A 89 -4.00 -1.25 8.86
C ALA A 89 -4.34 -2.74 8.66
N TYR A 90 -3.33 -3.57 8.46
CA TYR A 90 -3.50 -5.02 8.35
C TYR A 90 -4.14 -5.61 9.60
N LYS A 91 -3.60 -5.34 10.80
CA LYS A 91 -4.15 -5.85 12.08
C LYS A 91 -5.58 -5.38 12.34
N ARG A 92 -5.97 -4.22 11.83
CA ARG A 92 -7.31 -3.67 11.97
C ARG A 92 -8.32 -4.27 11.00
N GLY A 93 -7.84 -4.97 9.96
CA GLY A 93 -8.70 -5.64 8.97
C GLY A 93 -9.00 -4.82 7.73
N VAL A 94 -8.18 -3.81 7.42
CA VAL A 94 -8.25 -3.11 6.12
C VAL A 94 -7.90 -4.09 5.01
N LYS A 95 -8.66 -4.10 3.92
CA LYS A 95 -8.39 -4.93 2.74
C LYS A 95 -7.08 -4.50 2.07
N ILE A 96 -6.12 -5.40 1.96
CA ILE A 96 -4.80 -5.12 1.39
C ILE A 96 -4.71 -5.66 -0.03
N CYS A 97 -4.30 -4.81 -0.99
CA CYS A 97 -3.81 -5.23 -2.30
C CYS A 97 -2.32 -4.96 -2.41
N PHE A 98 -1.61 -5.90 -3.04
CA PHE A 98 -0.19 -5.76 -3.31
C PHE A 98 0.07 -4.70 -4.39
N GLY A 99 1.04 -3.83 -4.15
CA GLY A 99 1.55 -2.87 -5.12
C GLY A 99 2.91 -2.37 -4.67
N THR A 100 3.79 -2.00 -5.60
CA THR A 100 5.20 -1.72 -5.30
C THR A 100 5.67 -0.33 -5.65
N ASP A 101 5.02 0.36 -6.59
CA ASP A 101 5.45 1.65 -7.13
C ASP A 101 6.90 1.58 -7.69
N ALA A 102 7.22 0.47 -8.41
CA ALA A 102 8.52 0.29 -9.05
C ALA A 102 8.78 1.39 -10.07
N GLY A 103 10.01 1.97 -10.02
CA GLY A 103 10.37 3.24 -10.64
C GLY A 103 10.89 4.19 -9.56
N VAL A 104 10.28 4.19 -8.37
CA VAL A 104 10.87 4.78 -7.16
C VAL A 104 12.14 4.03 -6.75
N PHE A 105 12.19 2.74 -7.02
CA PHE A 105 13.36 1.87 -6.85
C PHE A 105 13.60 1.04 -8.12
N THR A 106 14.67 0.25 -8.13
CA THR A 106 15.09 -0.54 -9.31
C THR A 106 14.05 -1.63 -9.65
N HIS A 107 13.65 -1.70 -10.93
CA HIS A 107 12.81 -2.79 -11.43
C HIS A 107 13.50 -4.15 -11.20
N GLY A 108 12.69 -5.17 -10.85
CA GLY A 108 13.16 -6.49 -10.45
C GLY A 108 13.24 -6.70 -8.93
N GLU A 109 13.17 -5.63 -8.14
CA GLU A 109 13.13 -5.70 -6.67
C GLU A 109 11.71 -5.75 -6.08
N ASN A 110 10.69 -5.87 -6.92
CA ASN A 110 9.27 -5.89 -6.53
C ASN A 110 8.94 -6.95 -5.47
N GLY A 111 9.63 -8.09 -5.48
CA GLY A 111 9.45 -9.14 -4.49
C GLY A 111 9.77 -8.74 -3.05
N LYS A 112 10.50 -7.64 -2.84
CA LYS A 112 10.76 -7.08 -1.51
C LYS A 112 9.48 -6.64 -0.78
N GLU A 113 8.42 -6.31 -1.51
CA GLU A 113 7.13 -5.96 -0.91
C GLU A 113 6.57 -7.11 -0.07
N PHE A 114 6.60 -8.34 -0.58
CA PHE A 114 6.20 -9.54 0.19
C PHE A 114 7.02 -9.69 1.48
N TYR A 115 8.32 -9.46 1.40
CA TYR A 115 9.20 -9.51 2.56
C TYR A 115 8.77 -8.49 3.62
N TYR A 116 8.55 -7.22 3.24
CA TYR A 116 8.13 -6.18 4.19
C TYR A 116 6.73 -6.45 4.76
N MET A 117 5.79 -6.90 3.94
CA MET A 117 4.45 -7.28 4.40
C MET A 117 4.50 -8.38 5.46
N THR A 118 5.31 -9.42 5.21
CA THR A 118 5.45 -10.55 6.15
C THR A 118 6.18 -10.14 7.42
N GLN A 119 7.21 -9.30 7.34
CA GLN A 119 7.89 -8.76 8.51
C GLN A 119 6.98 -7.86 9.36
N ALA A 120 6.00 -7.20 8.76
CA ALA A 120 5.00 -6.39 9.47
C ALA A 120 3.85 -7.22 10.07
N GLY A 121 3.87 -8.54 9.90
CA GLY A 121 2.98 -9.49 10.56
C GLY A 121 1.89 -10.11 9.68
N MET A 122 1.90 -9.87 8.37
CA MET A 122 0.99 -10.55 7.44
C MET A 122 1.51 -11.97 7.16
N PRO A 123 0.70 -13.03 7.28
CA PRO A 123 1.10 -14.38 6.90
C PRO A 123 1.48 -14.47 5.42
N ALA A 124 2.46 -15.31 5.08
CA ALA A 124 2.96 -15.42 3.71
C ALA A 124 1.87 -15.75 2.68
N MET A 125 0.92 -16.62 3.04
CA MET A 125 -0.20 -16.97 2.17
C MET A 125 -1.12 -15.77 1.92
N GLU A 126 -1.41 -14.96 2.93
CA GLU A 126 -2.21 -13.74 2.78
C GLU A 126 -1.48 -12.68 1.94
N ALA A 127 -0.15 -12.59 2.08
CA ALA A 127 0.66 -11.73 1.22
C ALA A 127 0.59 -12.16 -0.26
N ILE A 128 0.60 -13.48 -0.55
CA ILE A 128 0.37 -14.00 -1.91
C ILE A 128 -1.05 -13.68 -2.38
N GLN A 129 -2.05 -13.91 -1.54
CA GLN A 129 -3.45 -13.61 -1.88
C GLN A 129 -3.66 -12.10 -2.15
N SER A 130 -2.95 -11.22 -1.43
CA SER A 130 -3.01 -9.79 -1.68
C SER A 130 -2.47 -9.38 -3.06
N ALA A 131 -1.67 -10.24 -3.71
CA ALA A 131 -1.13 -10.02 -5.05
C ALA A 131 -1.87 -10.79 -6.16
N THR A 132 -2.86 -11.62 -5.80
CA THR A 132 -3.56 -12.51 -6.73
C THR A 132 -5.07 -12.37 -6.60
N MET A 133 -5.70 -13.09 -5.70
CA MET A 133 -7.16 -13.12 -5.56
C MET A 133 -7.73 -11.77 -5.09
N THR A 134 -7.11 -11.11 -4.12
CA THR A 134 -7.65 -9.86 -3.57
C THR A 134 -7.74 -8.73 -4.64
N PRO A 135 -6.69 -8.46 -5.46
CA PRO A 135 -6.83 -7.50 -6.54
C PRO A 135 -7.75 -7.99 -7.67
N ALA A 136 -7.87 -9.29 -7.93
CA ALA A 136 -8.85 -9.82 -8.88
C ALA A 136 -10.28 -9.44 -8.46
N ILE A 137 -10.62 -9.64 -7.18
CA ILE A 137 -11.91 -9.21 -6.59
C ILE A 137 -12.08 -7.69 -6.66
N MET A 138 -11.04 -6.92 -6.32
CA MET A 138 -11.09 -5.45 -6.41
C MET A 138 -11.40 -4.97 -7.84
N LEU A 139 -10.87 -5.68 -8.85
CA LEU A 139 -11.06 -5.37 -10.26
C LEU A 139 -12.33 -5.99 -10.86
N GLY A 140 -13.04 -6.86 -10.14
CA GLY A 140 -14.24 -7.56 -10.59
C GLY A 140 -13.97 -8.57 -11.72
N ILE A 141 -12.81 -9.25 -11.67
CA ILE A 141 -12.34 -10.24 -12.64
C ILE A 141 -11.88 -11.54 -11.97
N GLU A 142 -12.36 -11.81 -10.75
CA GLU A 142 -11.99 -12.98 -9.95
C GLU A 142 -12.41 -14.32 -10.58
N ASP A 143 -13.35 -14.30 -11.50
CA ASP A 143 -13.75 -15.48 -12.26
C ASP A 143 -12.76 -15.83 -13.40
N GLU A 144 -11.84 -14.90 -13.74
CA GLU A 144 -10.89 -15.07 -14.83
C GLU A 144 -9.45 -15.27 -14.35
N ILE A 145 -9.08 -14.66 -13.20
CA ILE A 145 -7.71 -14.65 -12.69
C ILE A 145 -7.68 -14.71 -11.15
N GLY A 146 -6.49 -14.93 -10.58
CA GLY A 146 -6.22 -14.83 -9.14
C GLY A 146 -6.17 -16.16 -8.42
N SER A 147 -6.72 -17.24 -8.96
CA SER A 147 -6.64 -18.61 -8.42
C SER A 147 -5.94 -19.57 -9.40
N ILE A 148 -5.56 -20.74 -8.89
CA ILE A 148 -5.09 -21.89 -9.70
C ILE A 148 -6.11 -22.99 -9.50
N GLU A 149 -6.87 -23.29 -10.55
CA GLU A 149 -7.96 -24.26 -10.53
C GLU A 149 -7.76 -25.31 -11.63
N ALA A 150 -8.46 -26.46 -11.49
CA ALA A 150 -8.40 -27.52 -12.49
C ALA A 150 -9.28 -27.13 -13.71
N GLY A 151 -8.74 -27.22 -14.94
CA GLY A 151 -9.48 -26.98 -16.18
C GLY A 151 -8.81 -26.05 -17.18
#